data_9e198cbe41a5519ef310bd61eb925be8
#
_entry.id   9e198cbe41a5519ef310bd61eb925be8
#
_cell.length_a   1.000
_cell.length_b   1.000
_cell.length_c   1.000
_cell.angle_alpha   90.00
_cell.angle_beta   90.00
_cell.angle_gamma   90.00
#
_symmetry.space_group_name_H-M   'P 1'
#
loop_
_entity.id
_entity.type
_entity.pdbx_description
1 polymer ?
#
loop_
_entity_poly.entity_id
_entity_poly.type
_entity_poly.pdbx_seq_one_letter_code
_entity_poly.pdbx_strand_id
1 'polypeptide(L)'
;MSTKKFLLEEKDIPTAWYNIVADMKNKPLPILNPQTKQPLKEEDLYPLFSKGVSHQEMNTTDTWIEIPDEVRELYKVWRPTPLVRATGLEKALDTPAHIYFKNESVSPIGSHKLNSALAQAYYCKQEGTTNITTETGAGQWGAALSYAAKALGLELAVYMVKVSYHQKPYRRSIMQTFGAQVVASPSMSTKAGRKILTDHPNYQGSLGTAISEAVELAMQTPNCKYTLGSVLNHVMLHQTVIGLEAEKQMEMAGEYPDVVIGCFGGGSNFSGITFPFLRHKLTEGKDIRVIAAEPASCPKLTRGQFQYDFGDEAGYTPLIPMFTLGHNFSPANIHAGGLRYHGAGSIVSQLMKDELMSAVDIKQLDTFKAATLFAQAEGIIPAPESSHAIAAAIHEAEQAKIEGKPRTILFNLSGHGLIDMAAYDQYLSGDLTNYEVTDEEVANNLKDLEKII
;
A
#
# COMPACT_ATOMS: atom_id res chain seq x y z
N MET A 1 -8.06 16.69 -31.68
CA MET A 1 -7.76 16.72 -30.24
C MET A 1 -7.36 15.30 -29.86
N SER A 2 -6.24 15.09 -29.17
CA SER A 2 -5.84 13.78 -28.67
C SER A 2 -6.73 13.34 -27.52
N THR A 3 -7.04 12.05 -27.41
CA THR A 3 -7.79 11.48 -26.29
C THR A 3 -7.02 11.69 -24.99
N LYS A 4 -7.67 12.26 -23.96
CA LYS A 4 -7.06 12.49 -22.65
C LYS A 4 -7.40 11.39 -21.65
N LYS A 5 -8.60 10.78 -21.74
CA LYS A 5 -9.10 9.80 -20.78
C LYS A 5 -9.45 8.48 -21.48
N PHE A 6 -8.90 7.39 -20.99
CA PHE A 6 -9.12 6.04 -21.50
C PHE A 6 -9.97 5.27 -20.50
N LEU A 7 -11.15 4.84 -20.94
CA LEU A 7 -12.15 4.17 -20.12
C LEU A 7 -12.41 2.76 -20.68
N LEU A 8 -12.41 1.77 -19.81
CA LEU A 8 -12.87 0.41 -20.10
C LEU A 8 -14.34 0.28 -19.72
N GLU A 9 -14.99 -0.77 -20.21
CA GLU A 9 -16.36 -1.14 -19.83
C GLU A 9 -16.33 -2.14 -18.66
N GLU A 10 -17.46 -2.35 -17.96
CA GLU A 10 -17.57 -3.32 -16.85
C GLU A 10 -17.17 -4.76 -17.27
N LYS A 11 -17.44 -5.16 -18.51
CA LYS A 11 -17.00 -6.47 -19.05
C LYS A 11 -15.48 -6.64 -19.10
N ASP A 12 -14.72 -5.53 -19.05
CA ASP A 12 -13.26 -5.52 -19.11
C ASP A 12 -12.62 -5.62 -17.73
N ILE A 13 -13.40 -5.60 -16.63
CA ILE A 13 -12.90 -5.87 -15.28
C ILE A 13 -12.17 -7.22 -15.30
N PRO A 14 -10.92 -7.30 -14.79
CA PRO A 14 -10.18 -8.54 -14.77
C PRO A 14 -10.95 -9.68 -14.10
N THR A 15 -10.88 -10.88 -14.69
CA THR A 15 -11.50 -12.10 -14.15
C THR A 15 -10.56 -12.86 -13.22
N ALA A 16 -9.27 -12.54 -13.24
CA ALA A 16 -8.25 -13.12 -12.37
C ALA A 16 -7.24 -12.07 -11.94
N TRP A 17 -6.69 -12.25 -10.73
CA TRP A 17 -5.51 -11.53 -10.26
C TRP A 17 -4.24 -12.17 -10.82
N TYR A 18 -3.20 -11.37 -11.03
CA TYR A 18 -1.90 -11.85 -11.47
C TYR A 18 -0.97 -12.09 -10.29
N ASN A 19 -0.50 -13.32 -10.12
CA ASN A 19 0.47 -13.71 -9.11
C ASN A 19 1.89 -13.71 -9.72
N ILE A 20 2.62 -12.63 -9.52
CA ILE A 20 3.98 -12.47 -10.04
C ILE A 20 4.95 -13.54 -9.53
N VAL A 21 4.69 -14.09 -8.32
CA VAL A 21 5.58 -15.10 -7.71
C VAL A 21 5.73 -16.32 -8.61
N ALA A 22 4.67 -16.72 -9.33
CA ALA A 22 4.75 -17.84 -10.26
C ALA A 22 5.80 -17.65 -11.36
N ASP A 23 5.98 -16.42 -11.84
CA ASP A 23 6.89 -16.09 -12.94
C ASP A 23 8.29 -15.61 -12.47
N MET A 24 8.48 -15.35 -11.16
CA MET A 24 9.79 -14.97 -10.63
C MET A 24 10.78 -16.11 -10.69
N LYS A 25 12.01 -15.83 -11.14
CA LYS A 25 13.12 -16.79 -11.14
C LYS A 25 13.52 -17.18 -9.71
N ASN A 26 13.72 -16.18 -8.86
CA ASN A 26 14.02 -16.35 -7.44
C ASN A 26 12.73 -16.07 -6.66
N LYS A 27 12.17 -17.09 -6.02
CA LYS A 27 10.99 -16.94 -5.17
C LYS A 27 11.38 -16.19 -3.88
N PRO A 28 10.45 -15.43 -3.25
CA PRO A 28 10.68 -14.91 -1.91
C PRO A 28 11.03 -16.03 -0.92
N LEU A 29 11.87 -15.72 0.05
CA LEU A 29 12.14 -16.66 1.15
C LEU A 29 10.83 -16.93 1.93
N PRO A 30 10.69 -18.13 2.54
CA PRO A 30 9.48 -18.47 3.28
C PRO A 30 9.29 -17.58 4.52
N ILE A 31 8.05 -17.34 4.91
CA ILE A 31 7.73 -16.78 6.22
C ILE A 31 7.99 -17.82 7.30
N LEU A 32 8.50 -17.39 8.46
CA LEU A 32 8.93 -18.30 9.52
C LEU A 32 8.08 -18.16 10.79
N ASN A 33 7.91 -19.28 11.46
CA ASN A 33 7.40 -19.29 12.84
C ASN A 33 8.41 -18.59 13.77
N PRO A 34 7.97 -17.61 14.57
CA PRO A 34 8.89 -16.82 15.39
C PRO A 34 9.60 -17.61 16.49
N GLN A 35 9.00 -18.70 17.00
CA GLN A 35 9.58 -19.52 18.04
C GLN A 35 10.53 -20.60 17.47
N THR A 36 10.07 -21.31 16.43
CA THR A 36 10.82 -22.46 15.89
C THR A 36 11.78 -22.11 14.77
N LYS A 37 11.62 -20.92 14.18
CA LYS A 37 12.36 -20.45 12.97
C LYS A 37 12.20 -21.39 11.76
N GLN A 38 11.18 -22.23 11.78
CA GLN A 38 10.86 -23.11 10.65
C GLN A 38 9.85 -22.42 9.72
N PRO A 39 9.88 -22.72 8.42
CA PRO A 39 8.89 -22.24 7.47
C PRO A 39 7.46 -22.58 7.96
N LEU A 40 6.57 -21.57 7.89
CA LEU A 40 5.16 -21.78 8.15
C LEU A 40 4.51 -22.58 7.02
N LYS A 41 3.50 -23.36 7.40
CA LYS A 41 2.56 -23.99 6.48
C LYS A 41 1.30 -23.12 6.35
N GLU A 42 0.51 -23.37 5.34
CA GLU A 42 -0.74 -22.63 5.13
C GLU A 42 -1.68 -22.72 6.34
N GLU A 43 -1.77 -23.91 6.96
CA GLU A 43 -2.62 -24.14 8.12
C GLU A 43 -2.23 -23.32 9.36
N ASP A 44 -0.96 -22.94 9.46
CA ASP A 44 -0.45 -22.12 10.58
C ASP A 44 -1.01 -20.68 10.52
N LEU A 45 -1.51 -20.24 9.35
CA LEU A 45 -2.13 -18.92 9.15
C LEU A 45 -3.64 -18.92 9.47
N TYR A 46 -4.29 -20.06 9.47
CA TYR A 46 -5.75 -20.16 9.64
C TYR A 46 -6.29 -19.59 10.95
N PRO A 47 -5.57 -19.65 12.08
CA PRO A 47 -6.05 -18.99 13.31
C PRO A 47 -6.26 -17.48 13.14
N LEU A 48 -5.47 -16.83 12.30
CA LEU A 48 -5.45 -15.38 12.13
C LEU A 48 -6.18 -14.92 10.86
N PHE A 49 -5.96 -15.59 9.74
CA PHE A 49 -6.50 -15.23 8.42
C PHE A 49 -7.56 -16.24 7.95
N SER A 50 -8.39 -15.85 7.01
CA SER A 50 -9.28 -16.80 6.31
C SER A 50 -8.46 -17.78 5.46
N LYS A 51 -8.99 -19.00 5.25
CA LYS A 51 -8.30 -20.04 4.47
C LYS A 51 -8.03 -19.60 3.03
N GLY A 52 -9.02 -18.94 2.39
CA GLY A 52 -8.83 -18.46 1.03
C GLY A 52 -7.70 -17.43 0.92
N VAL A 53 -7.59 -16.52 1.88
CA VAL A 53 -6.49 -15.54 1.95
C VAL A 53 -5.17 -16.25 2.29
N SER A 54 -5.16 -17.22 3.22
CA SER A 54 -3.96 -18.00 3.57
C SER A 54 -3.43 -18.80 2.38
N HIS A 55 -4.33 -19.39 1.60
CA HIS A 55 -3.96 -20.08 0.35
C HIS A 55 -3.29 -19.12 -0.65
N GLN A 56 -3.86 -17.94 -0.84
CA GLN A 56 -3.28 -16.92 -1.73
C GLN A 56 -1.93 -16.40 -1.22
N GLU A 57 -1.77 -16.25 0.11
CA GLU A 57 -0.50 -15.84 0.72
C GLU A 57 0.64 -16.81 0.44
N MET A 58 0.33 -18.11 0.46
CA MET A 58 1.32 -19.20 0.30
C MET A 58 1.45 -19.70 -1.14
N ASN A 59 0.62 -19.23 -2.09
CA ASN A 59 0.63 -19.69 -3.47
C ASN A 59 1.82 -19.13 -4.25
N THR A 60 2.70 -20.01 -4.69
CA THR A 60 3.91 -19.68 -5.46
C THR A 60 3.93 -20.27 -6.87
N THR A 61 2.85 -20.92 -7.29
CA THR A 61 2.80 -21.73 -8.52
C THR A 61 1.76 -21.24 -9.54
N ASP A 62 0.61 -20.79 -9.08
CA ASP A 62 -0.47 -20.40 -9.97
C ASP A 62 -0.29 -18.95 -10.42
N THR A 63 -0.07 -18.74 -11.71
CA THR A 63 0.13 -17.41 -12.31
C THR A 63 -1.15 -16.55 -12.24
N TRP A 64 -2.30 -17.18 -12.41
CA TRP A 64 -3.60 -16.52 -12.40
C TRP A 64 -4.49 -17.10 -11.33
N ILE A 65 -5.01 -16.24 -10.47
CA ILE A 65 -5.93 -16.61 -9.39
C ILE A 65 -7.28 -15.96 -9.67
N GLU A 66 -8.32 -16.77 -9.84
CA GLU A 66 -9.64 -16.31 -10.19
C GLU A 66 -10.21 -15.30 -9.18
N ILE A 67 -10.81 -14.22 -9.68
CA ILE A 67 -11.55 -13.27 -8.87
C ILE A 67 -12.99 -13.77 -8.73
N PRO A 68 -13.47 -14.08 -7.53
CA PRO A 68 -14.83 -14.54 -7.32
C PRO A 68 -15.87 -13.58 -7.93
N ASP A 69 -16.91 -14.11 -8.52
CA ASP A 69 -17.95 -13.30 -9.19
C ASP A 69 -18.58 -12.28 -8.24
N GLU A 70 -18.82 -12.64 -6.96
CA GLU A 70 -19.36 -11.71 -5.97
C GLU A 70 -18.40 -10.52 -5.72
N VAL A 71 -17.09 -10.75 -5.72
CA VAL A 71 -16.07 -9.68 -5.62
C VAL A 71 -16.09 -8.80 -6.88
N ARG A 72 -16.19 -9.41 -8.06
CA ARG A 72 -16.29 -8.68 -9.34
C ARG A 72 -17.55 -7.82 -9.42
N GLU A 73 -18.70 -8.33 -8.96
CA GLU A 73 -19.93 -7.54 -8.87
C GLU A 73 -19.76 -6.33 -7.94
N LEU A 74 -19.11 -6.49 -6.81
CA LEU A 74 -18.80 -5.37 -5.91
C LEU A 74 -17.81 -4.37 -6.53
N TYR A 75 -16.86 -4.83 -7.34
CA TYR A 75 -15.94 -3.97 -8.07
C TYR A 75 -16.66 -3.03 -9.06
N LYS A 76 -17.77 -3.42 -9.68
CA LYS A 76 -18.52 -2.60 -10.63
C LYS A 76 -19.01 -1.26 -10.05
N VAL A 77 -19.03 -1.10 -8.72
CA VAL A 77 -19.40 0.17 -8.09
C VAL A 77 -18.47 1.32 -8.54
N TRP A 78 -17.20 1.03 -8.87
CA TRP A 78 -16.24 2.07 -9.29
C TRP A 78 -15.24 1.63 -10.35
N ARG A 79 -15.11 0.32 -10.59
CA ARG A 79 -14.20 -0.20 -11.61
C ARG A 79 -14.93 -0.46 -12.92
N PRO A 80 -14.22 -0.39 -14.07
CA PRO A 80 -12.79 -0.03 -14.24
C PRO A 80 -12.49 1.44 -13.90
N THR A 81 -11.34 1.70 -13.30
CA THR A 81 -10.91 3.07 -13.00
C THR A 81 -10.26 3.73 -14.24
N PRO A 82 -10.34 5.07 -14.38
CA PRO A 82 -9.79 5.75 -15.57
C PRO A 82 -8.25 5.69 -15.63
N LEU A 83 -7.72 5.58 -16.84
CA LEU A 83 -6.36 6.03 -17.17
C LEU A 83 -6.45 7.42 -17.80
N VAL A 84 -5.62 8.35 -17.35
CA VAL A 84 -5.66 9.74 -17.80
C VAL A 84 -4.26 10.18 -18.22
N ARG A 85 -4.16 10.84 -19.39
CA ARG A 85 -2.93 11.53 -19.81
C ARG A 85 -2.87 12.90 -19.15
N ALA A 86 -1.81 13.16 -18.43
CA ALA A 86 -1.61 14.40 -17.65
C ALA A 86 -1.07 15.53 -18.53
N THR A 87 -1.83 15.91 -19.56
CA THR A 87 -1.39 16.92 -20.56
C THR A 87 -1.18 18.31 -19.97
N GLY A 88 -1.87 18.65 -18.89
CA GLY A 88 -1.65 19.89 -18.14
C GLY A 88 -0.29 19.88 -17.44
N LEU A 89 0.06 18.75 -16.84
CA LEU A 89 1.36 18.57 -16.17
C LEU A 89 2.50 18.53 -17.19
N GLU A 90 2.35 17.81 -18.32
CA GLU A 90 3.32 17.82 -19.43
C GLU A 90 3.63 19.24 -19.90
N LYS A 91 2.58 20.05 -20.08
CA LYS A 91 2.71 21.46 -20.48
C LYS A 91 3.38 22.32 -19.39
N ALA A 92 3.01 22.13 -18.13
CA ALA A 92 3.59 22.89 -17.02
C ALA A 92 5.09 22.63 -16.85
N LEU A 93 5.54 21.40 -17.14
CA LEU A 93 6.95 21.00 -17.09
C LEU A 93 7.72 21.33 -18.37
N ASP A 94 7.01 21.68 -19.46
CA ASP A 94 7.62 21.89 -20.78
C ASP A 94 8.52 20.69 -21.17
N THR A 95 7.99 19.48 -21.07
CA THR A 95 8.70 18.21 -21.25
C THR A 95 8.25 17.49 -22.52
N PRO A 96 9.15 16.72 -23.19
CA PRO A 96 8.76 15.82 -24.27
C PRO A 96 8.15 14.50 -23.74
N ALA A 97 8.11 14.29 -22.43
CA ALA A 97 7.56 13.08 -21.84
C ALA A 97 6.02 13.02 -21.98
N HIS A 98 5.48 11.81 -22.16
CA HIS A 98 4.06 11.52 -22.06
C HIS A 98 3.76 10.96 -20.65
N ILE A 99 2.96 11.66 -19.88
CA ILE A 99 2.68 11.31 -18.49
C ILE A 99 1.26 10.78 -18.36
N TYR A 100 1.12 9.56 -17.87
CA TYR A 100 -0.17 8.92 -17.61
C TYR A 100 -0.33 8.61 -16.13
N PHE A 101 -1.55 8.73 -15.62
CA PHE A 101 -1.89 8.24 -14.28
C PHE A 101 -3.12 7.36 -14.28
N LYS A 102 -3.01 6.22 -13.60
CA LYS A 102 -4.13 5.36 -13.27
C LYS A 102 -4.85 5.95 -12.05
N ASN A 103 -6.13 6.27 -12.19
CA ASN A 103 -6.84 7.05 -11.17
C ASN A 103 -7.64 6.16 -10.22
N GLU A 104 -7.01 5.68 -9.16
CA GLU A 104 -7.66 4.91 -8.08
C GLU A 104 -8.38 5.80 -7.05
N SER A 105 -8.29 7.13 -7.17
CA SER A 105 -8.96 8.07 -6.27
C SER A 105 -10.49 8.12 -6.43
N VAL A 106 -11.02 7.53 -7.50
CA VAL A 106 -12.47 7.51 -7.82
C VAL A 106 -13.26 6.45 -7.06
N SER A 107 -12.62 5.60 -6.28
CA SER A 107 -13.32 4.61 -5.46
C SER A 107 -14.20 5.28 -4.39
N PRO A 108 -15.24 4.59 -3.87
CA PRO A 108 -16.15 5.16 -2.84
C PRO A 108 -15.45 5.72 -1.60
N ILE A 109 -14.25 5.23 -1.30
CA ILE A 109 -13.45 5.68 -0.15
C ILE A 109 -12.22 6.51 -0.56
N GLY A 110 -12.10 6.81 -1.85
CA GLY A 110 -11.08 7.68 -2.41
C GLY A 110 -9.67 7.09 -2.45
N SER A 111 -9.50 5.76 -2.46
CA SER A 111 -8.19 5.11 -2.57
C SER A 111 -8.24 3.68 -3.12
N HIS A 112 -7.10 3.16 -3.60
CA HIS A 112 -6.90 1.80 -4.12
C HIS A 112 -7.18 0.69 -3.10
N LYS A 113 -7.18 0.98 -1.81
CA LYS A 113 -7.22 -0.04 -0.75
C LYS A 113 -8.50 -0.88 -0.77
N LEU A 114 -9.59 -0.34 -1.34
CA LEU A 114 -10.86 -1.04 -1.43
C LEU A 114 -10.78 -2.32 -2.26
N ASN A 115 -9.86 -2.41 -3.22
CA ASN A 115 -9.66 -3.62 -4.04
C ASN A 115 -9.36 -4.86 -3.17
N SER A 116 -8.43 -4.73 -2.23
CA SER A 116 -8.08 -5.83 -1.33
C SER A 116 -9.06 -5.97 -0.17
N ALA A 117 -9.64 -4.87 0.32
CA ALA A 117 -10.59 -4.91 1.43
C ALA A 117 -11.81 -5.78 1.10
N LEU A 118 -12.36 -5.64 -0.11
CA LEU A 118 -13.49 -6.48 -0.56
C LEU A 118 -13.11 -7.95 -0.69
N ALA A 119 -11.95 -8.24 -1.26
CA ALA A 119 -11.50 -9.63 -1.41
C ALA A 119 -11.29 -10.31 -0.05
N GLN A 120 -10.60 -9.66 0.89
CA GLN A 120 -10.37 -10.21 2.23
C GLN A 120 -11.69 -10.40 3.00
N ALA A 121 -12.58 -9.41 2.98
CA ALA A 121 -13.88 -9.50 3.63
C ALA A 121 -14.75 -10.61 3.02
N TYR A 122 -14.70 -10.79 1.69
CA TYR A 122 -15.39 -11.87 1.00
C TYR A 122 -14.92 -13.24 1.51
N TYR A 123 -13.61 -13.51 1.55
CA TYR A 123 -13.11 -14.80 2.02
C TYR A 123 -13.41 -15.05 3.51
N CYS A 124 -13.43 -14.01 4.35
CA CYS A 124 -13.90 -14.13 5.72
C CYS A 124 -15.38 -14.56 5.78
N LYS A 125 -16.25 -13.89 5.00
CA LYS A 125 -17.69 -14.23 4.93
C LYS A 125 -17.92 -15.67 4.47
N GLN A 126 -17.18 -16.14 3.45
CA GLN A 126 -17.32 -17.50 2.91
C GLN A 126 -17.01 -18.58 3.94
N GLU A 127 -16.22 -18.29 4.96
CA GLU A 127 -15.91 -19.20 6.07
C GLU A 127 -16.86 -19.10 7.25
N GLY A 128 -17.90 -18.27 7.16
CA GLY A 128 -18.83 -18.03 8.27
C GLY A 128 -18.27 -17.14 9.35
N THR A 129 -17.20 -16.38 9.08
CA THR A 129 -16.68 -15.33 9.97
C THR A 129 -17.75 -14.26 10.15
N THR A 130 -17.96 -13.81 11.38
CA THR A 130 -18.92 -12.75 11.72
C THR A 130 -18.23 -11.45 12.10
N ASN A 131 -17.00 -11.53 12.62
CA ASN A 131 -16.23 -10.40 13.12
C ASN A 131 -14.87 -10.34 12.42
N ILE A 132 -14.46 -9.15 12.01
CA ILE A 132 -13.11 -8.91 11.51
C ILE A 132 -12.44 -7.78 12.29
N THR A 133 -11.12 -7.86 12.42
CA THR A 133 -10.32 -6.83 13.06
C THR A 133 -9.25 -6.34 12.11
N THR A 134 -8.81 -5.11 12.33
CA THR A 134 -7.69 -4.55 11.59
C THR A 134 -7.06 -3.38 12.32
N GLU A 135 -5.89 -3.01 11.90
CA GLU A 135 -5.24 -1.74 12.21
C GLU A 135 -5.44 -0.72 11.10
N THR A 136 -5.14 0.54 11.40
CA THR A 136 -5.00 1.57 10.37
C THR A 136 -4.07 2.70 10.84
N GLY A 137 -3.12 3.11 10.00
CA GLY A 137 -2.25 4.24 10.27
C GLY A 137 -2.98 5.56 10.10
N ALA A 138 -3.17 6.01 8.85
CA ALA A 138 -3.84 7.28 8.51
C ALA A 138 -5.37 7.18 8.40
N GLY A 139 -5.94 5.97 8.49
CA GLY A 139 -7.38 5.72 8.38
C GLY A 139 -7.86 5.28 7.00
N GLN A 140 -7.01 5.26 5.98
CA GLN A 140 -7.43 4.87 4.62
C GLN A 140 -7.78 3.39 4.52
N TRP A 141 -6.99 2.50 5.13
CA TRP A 141 -7.30 1.08 5.15
C TRP A 141 -8.54 0.79 5.99
N GLY A 142 -8.64 1.36 7.20
CA GLY A 142 -9.83 1.24 8.03
C GLY A 142 -11.10 1.68 7.32
N ALA A 143 -11.06 2.80 6.57
CA ALA A 143 -12.19 3.27 5.78
C ALA A 143 -12.58 2.28 4.67
N ALA A 144 -11.60 1.72 3.95
CA ALA A 144 -11.82 0.73 2.90
C ALA A 144 -12.47 -0.54 3.46
N LEU A 145 -11.93 -1.05 4.55
CA LEU A 145 -12.45 -2.25 5.17
C LEU A 145 -13.83 -2.02 5.82
N SER A 146 -14.10 -0.81 6.35
CA SER A 146 -15.41 -0.49 6.90
C SER A 146 -16.52 -0.55 5.84
N TYR A 147 -16.24 -0.03 4.63
CA TYR A 147 -17.14 -0.20 3.50
C TYR A 147 -17.31 -1.68 3.13
N ALA A 148 -16.22 -2.42 2.99
CA ALA A 148 -16.25 -3.83 2.60
C ALA A 148 -16.98 -4.71 3.63
N ALA A 149 -16.73 -4.51 4.91
CA ALA A 149 -17.41 -5.20 6.00
C ALA A 149 -18.92 -4.95 5.97
N LYS A 150 -19.32 -3.68 5.79
CA LYS A 150 -20.75 -3.33 5.68
C LYS A 150 -21.41 -3.96 4.46
N ALA A 151 -20.75 -3.94 3.30
CA ALA A 151 -21.27 -4.52 2.05
C ALA A 151 -21.47 -6.05 2.17
N LEU A 152 -20.65 -6.71 2.97
CA LEU A 152 -20.66 -8.18 3.15
C LEU A 152 -21.30 -8.65 4.45
N GLY A 153 -21.82 -7.74 5.29
CA GLY A 153 -22.54 -8.07 6.52
C GLY A 153 -21.66 -8.55 7.67
N LEU A 154 -20.43 -8.03 7.75
CA LEU A 154 -19.47 -8.34 8.81
C LEU A 154 -19.38 -7.20 9.84
N GLU A 155 -19.15 -7.54 11.10
CA GLU A 155 -18.80 -6.58 12.15
C GLU A 155 -17.30 -6.28 12.10
N LEU A 156 -16.91 -5.02 12.32
CA LEU A 156 -15.53 -4.58 12.20
C LEU A 156 -15.06 -3.77 13.41
N ALA A 157 -13.92 -4.17 13.99
CA ALA A 157 -13.15 -3.37 14.94
C ALA A 157 -11.83 -2.88 14.30
N VAL A 158 -11.58 -1.56 14.36
CA VAL A 158 -10.41 -0.91 13.77
C VAL A 158 -9.56 -0.27 14.87
N TYR A 159 -8.31 -0.68 15.01
CA TYR A 159 -7.31 -0.02 15.83
C TYR A 159 -6.59 1.05 15.02
N MET A 160 -6.87 2.32 15.31
CA MET A 160 -6.28 3.46 14.59
C MET A 160 -5.15 4.07 15.39
N VAL A 161 -3.98 4.28 14.77
CA VAL A 161 -2.84 4.95 15.42
C VAL A 161 -3.28 6.25 16.07
N LYS A 162 -3.03 6.42 17.36
CA LYS A 162 -3.59 7.45 18.25
C LYS A 162 -3.35 8.88 17.73
N VAL A 163 -2.15 9.18 17.23
CA VAL A 163 -1.87 10.48 16.65
C VAL A 163 -2.79 10.77 15.44
N SER A 164 -2.99 9.80 14.57
CA SER A 164 -3.87 9.94 13.40
C SER A 164 -5.35 9.98 13.80
N TYR A 165 -5.75 9.25 14.84
CA TYR A 165 -7.12 9.28 15.38
C TYR A 165 -7.55 10.69 15.78
N HIS A 166 -6.63 11.50 16.31
CA HIS A 166 -6.90 12.89 16.69
C HIS A 166 -6.69 13.86 15.52
N GLN A 167 -5.66 13.68 14.72
CA GLN A 167 -5.32 14.61 13.62
C GLN A 167 -6.23 14.45 12.39
N LYS A 168 -6.84 13.28 12.19
CA LYS A 168 -7.68 12.97 11.02
C LYS A 168 -9.10 12.54 11.42
N PRO A 169 -9.89 13.40 12.08
CA PRO A 169 -11.20 13.03 12.62
C PRO A 169 -12.19 12.56 11.56
N TYR A 170 -12.12 13.12 10.33
CA TYR A 170 -13.01 12.73 9.24
C TYR A 170 -12.78 11.29 8.76
N ARG A 171 -11.56 10.76 8.85
CA ARG A 171 -11.30 9.33 8.57
C ARG A 171 -12.05 8.44 9.55
N ARG A 172 -12.01 8.80 10.84
CA ARG A 172 -12.79 8.10 11.87
C ARG A 172 -14.30 8.19 11.60
N SER A 173 -14.80 9.37 11.26
CA SER A 173 -16.22 9.57 10.94
C SER A 173 -16.68 8.71 9.77
N ILE A 174 -15.86 8.58 8.70
CA ILE A 174 -16.14 7.68 7.58
C ILE A 174 -16.27 6.23 8.06
N MET A 175 -15.33 5.73 8.83
CA MET A 175 -15.37 4.36 9.36
C MET A 175 -16.62 4.11 10.20
N GLN A 176 -16.95 5.03 11.10
CA GLN A 176 -18.15 4.97 11.95
C GLN A 176 -19.45 5.08 11.14
N THR A 177 -19.46 5.86 10.06
CA THR A 177 -20.63 5.97 9.16
C THR A 177 -20.93 4.63 8.48
N PHE A 178 -19.90 3.84 8.16
CA PHE A 178 -20.06 2.46 7.67
C PHE A 178 -20.27 1.44 8.79
N GLY A 179 -20.37 1.85 10.07
CA GLY A 179 -20.71 0.99 11.20
C GLY A 179 -19.52 0.37 11.92
N ALA A 180 -18.28 0.72 11.59
CA ALA A 180 -17.11 0.17 12.26
C ALA A 180 -16.93 0.75 13.67
N GLN A 181 -16.47 -0.10 14.61
CA GLN A 181 -15.93 0.35 15.88
C GLN A 181 -14.49 0.80 15.71
N VAL A 182 -14.18 2.05 16.07
CA VAL A 182 -12.84 2.63 15.92
C VAL A 182 -12.23 2.94 17.27
N VAL A 183 -11.06 2.35 17.54
CA VAL A 183 -10.34 2.46 18.82
C VAL A 183 -8.99 3.15 18.58
N ALA A 184 -8.66 4.14 19.41
CA ALA A 184 -7.32 4.77 19.36
C ALA A 184 -6.27 3.81 19.95
N SER A 185 -5.22 3.50 19.19
CA SER A 185 -4.12 2.60 19.57
C SER A 185 -2.83 3.37 19.90
N PRO A 186 -2.17 3.08 21.05
CA PRO A 186 -2.46 2.04 22.03
C PRO A 186 -3.69 2.33 22.89
N SER A 187 -4.39 1.26 23.29
CA SER A 187 -5.62 1.32 24.07
C SER A 187 -5.52 0.51 25.37
N MET A 188 -6.45 0.77 26.29
CA MET A 188 -6.57 -0.04 27.51
C MET A 188 -7.39 -1.34 27.30
N SER A 189 -7.92 -1.58 26.10
CA SER A 189 -8.78 -2.74 25.82
C SER A 189 -8.00 -4.04 25.63
N THR A 190 -6.75 -3.99 25.20
CA THR A 190 -5.87 -5.13 24.92
C THR A 190 -4.74 -5.25 25.95
N LYS A 191 -4.10 -6.42 26.05
CA LYS A 191 -2.91 -6.62 26.89
C LYS A 191 -1.70 -5.88 26.30
N ALA A 192 -1.54 -5.95 24.98
CA ALA A 192 -0.47 -5.24 24.26
C ALA A 192 -0.56 -3.74 24.50
N GLY A 193 -1.73 -3.14 24.30
CA GLY A 193 -1.94 -1.71 24.52
C GLY A 193 -1.70 -1.29 25.96
N ARG A 194 -2.22 -2.05 26.94
CA ARG A 194 -1.98 -1.78 28.38
C ARG A 194 -0.50 -1.81 28.74
N LYS A 195 0.24 -2.82 28.25
CA LYS A 195 1.68 -2.93 28.52
C LYS A 195 2.42 -1.70 28.00
N ILE A 196 2.19 -1.32 26.73
CA ILE A 196 2.83 -0.16 26.10
C ILE A 196 2.50 1.14 26.86
N LEU A 197 1.23 1.33 27.25
CA LEU A 197 0.83 2.54 27.99
C LEU A 197 1.35 2.55 29.43
N THR A 198 1.64 1.40 30.03
CA THR A 198 2.31 1.32 31.33
C THR A 198 3.78 1.74 31.23
N ASP A 199 4.46 1.22 30.21
CA ASP A 199 5.90 1.51 29.98
C ASP A 199 6.11 2.95 29.42
N HIS A 200 5.19 3.42 28.59
CA HIS A 200 5.24 4.72 27.89
C HIS A 200 3.87 5.43 27.91
N PRO A 201 3.45 6.09 29.01
CA PRO A 201 2.10 6.66 29.17
C PRO A 201 1.68 7.69 28.12
N ASN A 202 2.65 8.40 27.51
CA ASN A 202 2.40 9.44 26.51
C ASN A 202 2.64 8.97 25.06
N TYR A 203 2.83 7.68 24.85
CA TYR A 203 3.09 7.11 23.53
C TYR A 203 1.93 7.40 22.56
N GLN A 204 2.26 7.90 21.37
CA GLN A 204 1.27 8.31 20.37
C GLN A 204 0.87 7.18 19.42
N GLY A 205 1.46 5.99 19.61
CA GLY A 205 1.18 4.80 18.82
C GLY A 205 2.00 4.73 17.52
N SER A 206 2.23 3.50 17.11
CA SER A 206 2.79 3.13 15.80
C SER A 206 1.81 2.22 15.06
N LEU A 207 2.07 1.96 13.79
CA LEU A 207 1.31 0.95 13.05
C LEU A 207 1.56 -0.45 13.65
N GLY A 208 2.80 -0.75 14.06
CA GLY A 208 3.16 -2.00 14.72
C GLY A 208 2.36 -2.25 16.02
N THR A 209 2.19 -1.21 16.85
CA THR A 209 1.34 -1.28 18.04
C THR A 209 -0.11 -1.61 17.68
N ALA A 210 -0.67 -0.92 16.70
CA ALA A 210 -2.05 -1.11 16.26
C ALA A 210 -2.28 -2.52 15.68
N ILE A 211 -1.28 -3.07 14.96
CA ILE A 211 -1.28 -4.47 14.50
C ILE A 211 -1.34 -5.42 15.69
N SER A 212 -0.47 -5.25 16.69
CA SER A 212 -0.45 -6.11 17.89
C SER A 212 -1.82 -6.15 18.59
N GLU A 213 -2.49 -5.00 18.74
CA GLU A 213 -3.81 -4.92 19.36
C GLU A 213 -4.91 -5.61 18.51
N ALA A 214 -4.90 -5.40 17.18
CA ALA A 214 -5.86 -6.00 16.28
C ALA A 214 -5.70 -7.54 16.21
N VAL A 215 -4.47 -8.03 16.14
CA VAL A 215 -4.13 -9.46 16.18
C VAL A 215 -4.57 -10.08 17.51
N GLU A 216 -4.27 -9.43 18.64
CA GLU A 216 -4.70 -9.92 19.97
C GLU A 216 -6.22 -10.08 20.04
N LEU A 217 -6.98 -9.08 19.55
CA LEU A 217 -8.45 -9.16 19.55
C LEU A 217 -8.94 -10.29 18.63
N ALA A 218 -8.36 -10.46 17.43
CA ALA A 218 -8.72 -11.55 16.53
C ALA A 218 -8.51 -12.92 17.16
N MET A 219 -7.38 -13.12 17.84
CA MET A 219 -7.04 -14.40 18.51
C MET A 219 -7.93 -14.72 19.71
N GLN A 220 -8.50 -13.72 20.37
CA GLN A 220 -9.32 -13.87 21.58
C GLN A 220 -10.82 -13.91 21.29
N THR A 221 -11.26 -13.49 20.11
CA THR A 221 -12.68 -13.42 19.75
C THR A 221 -13.09 -14.62 18.90
N PRO A 222 -14.09 -15.41 19.31
CA PRO A 222 -14.60 -16.51 18.47
C PRO A 222 -15.09 -15.99 17.11
N ASN A 223 -14.89 -16.78 16.05
CA ASN A 223 -15.31 -16.47 14.69
C ASN A 223 -14.83 -15.08 14.20
N CYS A 224 -13.62 -14.68 14.60
CA CYS A 224 -12.99 -13.44 14.24
C CYS A 224 -11.74 -13.71 13.41
N LYS A 225 -11.52 -12.88 12.39
CA LYS A 225 -10.30 -12.90 11.55
C LYS A 225 -9.67 -11.52 11.52
N TYR A 226 -8.34 -11.52 11.41
CA TYR A 226 -7.55 -10.33 11.18
C TYR A 226 -7.42 -10.07 9.67
N THR A 227 -7.39 -8.82 9.29
CA THR A 227 -7.19 -8.36 7.90
C THR A 227 -6.14 -7.27 7.85
N LEU A 228 -5.38 -7.17 6.78
CA LEU A 228 -4.23 -6.28 6.66
C LEU A 228 -4.22 -5.55 5.32
N GLY A 229 -3.91 -4.26 5.33
CA GLY A 229 -4.00 -3.38 4.16
C GLY A 229 -2.77 -3.23 3.30
N SER A 230 -1.66 -3.92 3.62
CA SER A 230 -0.41 -3.92 2.82
C SER A 230 0.54 -5.04 3.27
N VAL A 231 1.75 -5.10 2.73
CA VAL A 231 2.87 -5.98 3.11
C VAL A 231 2.73 -7.43 2.64
N LEU A 232 1.59 -8.09 2.90
CA LEU A 232 1.40 -9.50 2.61
C LEU A 232 1.13 -9.77 1.13
N ASN A 233 1.49 -10.97 0.67
CA ASN A 233 1.45 -11.36 -0.73
C ASN A 233 0.02 -11.30 -1.31
N HIS A 234 -0.99 -11.79 -0.57
CA HIS A 234 -2.38 -11.72 -1.00
C HIS A 234 -2.88 -10.28 -1.19
N VAL A 235 -2.41 -9.33 -0.37
CA VAL A 235 -2.77 -7.91 -0.56
C VAL A 235 -2.20 -7.38 -1.87
N MET A 236 -0.93 -7.70 -2.17
CA MET A 236 -0.28 -7.31 -3.42
C MET A 236 -0.96 -7.95 -4.62
N LEU A 237 -1.34 -9.22 -4.51
CA LEU A 237 -2.10 -9.96 -5.51
C LEU A 237 -3.43 -9.26 -5.85
N HIS A 238 -4.25 -8.94 -4.84
CA HIS A 238 -5.56 -8.30 -5.04
C HIS A 238 -5.46 -6.94 -5.72
N GLN A 239 -4.36 -6.22 -5.56
CA GLN A 239 -4.17 -4.92 -6.18
C GLN A 239 -3.83 -4.99 -7.67
N THR A 240 -3.44 -6.16 -8.20
CA THR A 240 -3.03 -6.29 -9.61
C THR A 240 -4.11 -5.94 -10.62
N VAL A 241 -5.38 -5.90 -10.23
CA VAL A 241 -6.49 -5.35 -11.05
C VAL A 241 -6.19 -3.96 -11.59
N ILE A 242 -5.39 -3.15 -10.84
CA ILE A 242 -5.00 -1.79 -11.23
C ILE A 242 -4.17 -1.82 -12.52
N GLY A 243 -3.09 -2.60 -12.52
CA GLY A 243 -2.17 -2.71 -13.64
C GLY A 243 -2.77 -3.49 -14.82
N LEU A 244 -3.59 -4.53 -14.54
CA LEU A 244 -4.27 -5.30 -15.59
C LEU A 244 -5.26 -4.44 -16.40
N GLU A 245 -5.96 -3.51 -15.73
CA GLU A 245 -6.76 -2.51 -16.46
C GLU A 245 -5.86 -1.49 -17.18
N ALA A 246 -4.77 -1.03 -16.52
CA ALA A 246 -3.87 -0.06 -17.09
C ALA A 246 -3.17 -0.57 -18.37
N GLU A 247 -2.82 -1.86 -18.44
CA GLU A 247 -2.27 -2.50 -19.66
C GLU A 247 -3.20 -2.29 -20.85
N LYS A 248 -4.48 -2.67 -20.73
CA LYS A 248 -5.49 -2.49 -21.78
C LYS A 248 -5.68 -1.01 -22.15
N GLN A 249 -5.64 -0.13 -21.16
CA GLN A 249 -5.82 1.31 -21.38
C GLN A 249 -4.59 1.95 -22.04
N MET A 250 -3.38 1.49 -21.74
CA MET A 250 -2.17 1.92 -22.44
C MET A 250 -2.16 1.43 -23.91
N GLU A 251 -2.67 0.21 -24.17
CA GLU A 251 -2.89 -0.27 -25.52
C GLU A 251 -3.89 0.62 -26.28
N MET A 252 -5.02 1.03 -25.65
CA MET A 252 -5.96 1.99 -26.22
C MET A 252 -5.32 3.35 -26.53
N ALA A 253 -4.32 3.76 -25.73
CA ALA A 253 -3.55 4.97 -25.96
C ALA A 253 -2.55 4.82 -27.12
N GLY A 254 -2.28 3.60 -27.58
CA GLY A 254 -1.25 3.30 -28.57
C GLY A 254 0.17 3.46 -28.04
N GLU A 255 0.36 3.38 -26.73
CA GLU A 255 1.64 3.58 -26.06
C GLU A 255 1.96 2.45 -25.07
N TYR A 256 3.24 2.28 -24.75
CA TYR A 256 3.73 1.38 -23.74
C TYR A 256 4.65 2.16 -22.77
N PRO A 257 4.55 1.96 -21.44
CA PRO A 257 5.35 2.76 -20.51
C PRO A 257 6.83 2.34 -20.51
N ASP A 258 7.74 3.33 -20.58
CA ASP A 258 9.16 3.13 -20.32
C ASP A 258 9.44 2.99 -18.82
N VAL A 259 8.59 3.66 -18.00
CA VAL A 259 8.69 3.60 -16.54
C VAL A 259 7.32 3.58 -15.89
N VAL A 260 7.16 2.70 -14.89
CA VAL A 260 5.95 2.61 -14.06
C VAL A 260 6.30 2.92 -12.61
N ILE A 261 5.52 3.81 -11.97
CA ILE A 261 5.83 4.36 -10.66
C ILE A 261 4.66 4.15 -9.70
N GLY A 262 4.97 3.70 -8.48
CA GLY A 262 4.01 3.63 -7.39
C GLY A 262 4.56 4.20 -6.10
N CYS A 263 3.75 4.92 -5.31
CA CYS A 263 4.13 5.28 -3.96
C CYS A 263 4.23 4.03 -3.09
N PHE A 264 5.18 4.03 -2.13
CA PHE A 264 5.58 2.83 -1.42
C PHE A 264 5.48 2.97 0.11
N GLY A 265 4.57 2.20 0.70
CA GLY A 265 4.52 1.92 2.13
C GLY A 265 5.01 0.50 2.40
N GLY A 266 4.09 -0.48 2.50
CA GLY A 266 4.42 -1.91 2.54
C GLY A 266 4.47 -2.61 1.19
N GLY A 267 3.99 -1.95 0.10
CA GLY A 267 4.07 -2.46 -1.27
C GLY A 267 2.74 -2.56 -2.03
N SER A 268 1.58 -2.48 -1.38
CA SER A 268 0.28 -2.79 -2.03
C SER A 268 -0.02 -1.91 -3.26
N ASN A 269 0.14 -0.59 -3.14
CA ASN A 269 -0.08 0.33 -4.26
C ASN A 269 0.92 0.12 -5.40
N PHE A 270 2.19 0.00 -5.03
CA PHE A 270 3.28 -0.24 -5.98
C PHE A 270 3.05 -1.53 -6.77
N SER A 271 2.82 -2.65 -6.09
CA SER A 271 2.59 -3.95 -6.74
C SER A 271 1.36 -3.93 -7.64
N GLY A 272 0.30 -3.25 -7.23
CA GLY A 272 -0.93 -3.15 -8.01
C GLY A 272 -0.71 -2.61 -9.41
N ILE A 273 0.06 -1.54 -9.54
CA ILE A 273 0.32 -0.93 -10.86
C ILE A 273 1.51 -1.56 -11.58
N THR A 274 2.51 -2.11 -10.86
CA THR A 274 3.77 -2.54 -11.50
C THR A 274 3.83 -4.02 -11.85
N PHE A 275 3.21 -4.92 -11.07
CA PHE A 275 3.35 -6.37 -11.28
C PHE A 275 2.87 -6.84 -12.65
N PRO A 276 1.70 -6.40 -13.18
CA PRO A 276 1.29 -6.77 -14.54
C PRO A 276 2.32 -6.35 -15.59
N PHE A 277 2.88 -5.16 -15.50
CA PHE A 277 3.93 -4.70 -16.42
C PHE A 277 5.26 -5.43 -16.22
N LEU A 278 5.64 -5.77 -14.98
CA LEU A 278 6.80 -6.62 -14.70
C LEU A 278 6.66 -8.02 -15.29
N ARG A 279 5.43 -8.55 -15.43
CA ARG A 279 5.17 -9.80 -16.15
C ARG A 279 5.80 -9.76 -17.54
N HIS A 280 5.62 -8.69 -18.28
CA HIS A 280 6.20 -8.55 -19.63
C HIS A 280 7.73 -8.55 -19.59
N LYS A 281 8.35 -7.97 -18.55
CA LYS A 281 9.81 -8.07 -18.36
C LYS A 281 10.25 -9.48 -18.06
N LEU A 282 9.53 -10.18 -17.17
CA LEU A 282 9.88 -11.53 -16.73
C LEU A 282 9.65 -12.59 -17.80
N THR A 283 8.56 -12.49 -18.57
CA THR A 283 8.11 -13.55 -19.50
C THR A 283 8.41 -13.24 -20.97
N GLU A 284 8.52 -11.96 -21.35
CA GLU A 284 8.70 -11.51 -22.73
C GLU A 284 10.01 -10.75 -22.95
N GLY A 285 10.77 -10.44 -21.88
CA GLY A 285 12.02 -9.70 -21.96
C GLY A 285 11.85 -8.23 -22.33
N LYS A 286 10.68 -7.63 -22.15
CA LYS A 286 10.46 -6.20 -22.41
C LYS A 286 11.28 -5.34 -21.48
N ASP A 287 11.90 -4.29 -22.06
CA ASP A 287 12.63 -3.32 -21.27
C ASP A 287 11.64 -2.32 -20.65
N ILE A 288 11.47 -2.41 -19.35
CA ILE A 288 10.65 -1.51 -18.55
C ILE A 288 11.32 -1.28 -17.21
N ARG A 289 11.30 -0.04 -16.73
CA ARG A 289 11.74 0.31 -15.38
C ARG A 289 10.55 0.45 -14.46
N VAL A 290 10.69 0.01 -13.22
CA VAL A 290 9.67 0.25 -12.18
C VAL A 290 10.33 0.91 -10.97
N ILE A 291 9.66 1.94 -10.42
CA ILE A 291 10.22 2.78 -9.36
C ILE A 291 9.25 2.82 -8.19
N ALA A 292 9.75 2.45 -7.01
CA ALA A 292 9.05 2.61 -5.74
C ALA A 292 9.41 3.99 -5.15
N ALA A 293 8.41 4.84 -4.93
CA ALA A 293 8.59 6.16 -4.33
C ALA A 293 8.20 6.12 -2.85
N GLU A 294 9.19 6.12 -1.96
CA GLU A 294 9.01 6.06 -0.50
C GLU A 294 9.34 7.40 0.17
N PRO A 295 8.88 7.65 1.42
CA PRO A 295 9.23 8.87 2.13
C PRO A 295 10.65 8.82 2.71
N ALA A 296 11.39 9.91 2.61
CA ALA A 296 12.72 10.06 3.22
C ALA A 296 12.72 9.92 4.76
N SER A 297 11.54 10.05 5.39
CA SER A 297 11.36 9.78 6.83
C SER A 297 11.14 8.29 7.17
N CYS A 298 11.02 7.41 6.17
CA CYS A 298 10.81 5.97 6.35
C CYS A 298 11.39 5.20 5.15
N PRO A 299 12.72 5.30 4.89
CA PRO A 299 13.38 4.86 3.66
C PRO A 299 13.81 3.39 3.73
N LYS A 300 12.86 2.46 3.85
CA LYS A 300 13.13 1.03 4.07
C LYS A 300 13.78 0.33 2.87
N LEU A 301 13.43 0.72 1.64
CA LEU A 301 14.05 0.13 0.43
C LEU A 301 15.40 0.77 0.10
N THR A 302 15.55 2.08 0.33
CA THR A 302 16.77 2.82 -0.02
C THR A 302 17.83 2.73 1.06
N ARG A 303 17.47 2.56 2.35
CA ARG A 303 18.40 2.58 3.49
C ARG A 303 18.20 1.44 4.49
N GLY A 304 17.14 0.63 4.37
CA GLY A 304 16.90 -0.53 5.21
C GLY A 304 17.82 -1.71 4.86
N GLN A 305 17.79 -2.75 5.69
CA GLN A 305 18.51 -4.02 5.46
C GLN A 305 17.54 -5.13 5.13
N PHE A 306 17.97 -6.07 4.26
CA PHE A 306 17.21 -7.28 3.99
C PHE A 306 17.46 -8.28 5.12
N GLN A 307 16.42 -8.53 5.92
CA GLN A 307 16.44 -9.43 7.08
C GLN A 307 15.06 -10.02 7.32
N TYR A 308 14.98 -11.07 8.12
CA TYR A 308 13.73 -11.47 8.75
C TYR A 308 13.35 -10.50 9.85
N ASP A 309 12.11 -10.01 9.83
CA ASP A 309 11.60 -9.11 10.84
C ASP A 309 10.12 -9.37 11.13
N PHE A 310 9.63 -8.91 12.27
CA PHE A 310 8.23 -8.97 12.64
C PHE A 310 7.42 -7.93 11.87
N GLY A 311 6.16 -8.27 11.58
CA GLY A 311 5.20 -7.31 11.03
C GLY A 311 4.67 -6.32 12.07
N ASP A 312 4.81 -6.63 13.38
CA ASP A 312 4.27 -5.88 14.50
C ASP A 312 5.30 -5.64 15.61
N GLU A 313 5.01 -4.67 16.48
CA GLU A 313 5.93 -4.25 17.55
C GLU A 313 6.03 -5.26 18.70
N ALA A 314 4.95 -6.01 18.98
CA ALA A 314 4.92 -7.00 20.07
C ALA A 314 5.42 -8.40 19.66
N GLY A 315 5.74 -8.62 18.38
CA GLY A 315 6.22 -9.90 17.88
C GLY A 315 5.15 -11.01 17.83
N TYR A 316 3.89 -10.64 17.63
CA TYR A 316 2.77 -11.59 17.50
C TYR A 316 2.62 -12.14 16.08
N THR A 317 3.18 -11.44 15.09
CA THR A 317 3.15 -11.87 13.70
C THR A 317 4.28 -12.85 13.38
N PRO A 318 4.17 -13.61 12.28
CA PRO A 318 5.31 -14.36 11.75
C PRO A 318 6.50 -13.48 11.40
N LEU A 319 7.68 -14.08 11.30
CA LEU A 319 8.88 -13.46 10.75
C LEU A 319 8.79 -13.45 9.22
N ILE A 320 8.87 -12.27 8.64
CA ILE A 320 8.76 -12.04 7.19
C ILE A 320 10.12 -11.59 6.64
N PRO A 321 10.63 -12.19 5.53
CA PRO A 321 11.84 -11.70 4.89
C PRO A 321 11.54 -10.37 4.18
N MET A 322 12.19 -9.28 4.60
CA MET A 322 11.90 -7.94 4.13
C MET A 322 13.11 -7.01 4.17
N PHE A 323 13.10 -6.00 3.31
CA PHE A 323 13.88 -4.80 3.59
C PHE A 323 13.20 -4.06 4.72
N THR A 324 13.91 -3.83 5.83
CA THR A 324 13.36 -3.29 7.07
C THR A 324 14.25 -2.22 7.69
N LEU A 325 13.64 -1.32 8.43
CA LEU A 325 14.29 -0.38 9.35
C LEU A 325 14.25 -0.88 10.81
N GLY A 326 13.72 -2.12 11.03
CA GLY A 326 13.48 -2.71 12.34
C GLY A 326 12.05 -2.50 12.85
N HIS A 327 11.42 -3.56 13.41
CA HIS A 327 10.03 -3.50 13.88
C HIS A 327 9.79 -2.52 15.04
N ASN A 328 10.86 -2.11 15.74
CA ASN A 328 10.83 -1.05 16.77
C ASN A 328 10.98 0.36 16.18
N PHE A 329 11.22 0.51 14.87
CA PHE A 329 11.36 1.80 14.23
C PHE A 329 10.05 2.60 14.30
N SER A 330 10.10 3.79 14.86
CA SER A 330 8.98 4.72 14.97
C SER A 330 9.11 5.85 13.94
N PRO A 331 8.42 5.79 12.79
CA PRO A 331 8.53 6.82 11.77
C PRO A 331 8.04 8.19 12.28
N ALA A 332 8.70 9.25 11.84
CA ALA A 332 8.25 10.61 12.13
C ALA A 332 6.82 10.88 11.63
N ASN A 333 6.14 11.82 12.29
CA ASN A 333 4.75 12.19 12.00
C ASN A 333 4.62 13.03 10.72
N ILE A 334 4.96 12.43 9.57
CA ILE A 334 4.64 13.03 8.27
C ILE A 334 3.17 12.77 7.89
N HIS A 335 2.64 13.61 7.02
CA HIS A 335 1.23 13.52 6.60
C HIS A 335 0.91 12.31 5.70
N ALA A 336 1.89 11.73 5.01
CA ALA A 336 1.76 10.48 4.27
C ALA A 336 1.72 9.26 5.22
N GLY A 337 0.74 9.24 6.13
CA GLY A 337 0.64 8.23 7.18
C GLY A 337 0.51 6.78 6.67
N GLY A 338 -0.02 6.59 5.46
CA GLY A 338 -0.12 5.28 4.81
C GLY A 338 1.21 4.71 4.31
N LEU A 339 2.29 5.52 4.31
CA LEU A 339 3.63 5.08 3.91
C LEU A 339 4.57 4.86 5.11
N ARG A 340 4.13 5.15 6.34
CA ARG A 340 4.91 5.02 7.58
C ARG A 340 4.88 3.59 8.12
N TYR A 341 5.54 2.67 7.44
CA TYR A 341 5.70 1.30 7.87
C TYR A 341 7.17 0.88 7.72
N HIS A 342 7.71 0.20 8.72
CA HIS A 342 9.15 -0.09 8.83
C HIS A 342 9.67 -1.08 7.79
N GLY A 343 8.80 -1.92 7.20
CA GLY A 343 9.20 -3.02 6.33
C GLY A 343 8.56 -2.98 4.95
N ALA A 344 9.18 -3.68 4.01
CA ALA A 344 8.68 -3.93 2.66
C ALA A 344 8.18 -5.36 2.53
N GLY A 345 7.10 -5.61 1.81
CA GLY A 345 6.60 -6.96 1.59
C GLY A 345 7.63 -7.90 0.94
N SER A 346 7.53 -9.19 1.21
CA SER A 346 8.53 -10.17 0.80
C SER A 346 8.74 -10.27 -0.70
N ILE A 347 7.67 -10.19 -1.51
CA ILE A 347 7.76 -10.18 -2.99
C ILE A 347 8.57 -8.98 -3.47
N VAL A 348 8.23 -7.77 -3.00
CA VAL A 348 8.93 -6.54 -3.39
C VAL A 348 10.38 -6.56 -2.93
N SER A 349 10.63 -7.08 -1.73
CA SER A 349 11.99 -7.23 -1.21
C SER A 349 12.84 -8.18 -2.07
N GLN A 350 12.25 -9.26 -2.58
CA GLN A 350 12.93 -10.16 -3.51
C GLN A 350 13.17 -9.48 -4.87
N LEU A 351 12.18 -8.75 -5.41
CA LEU A 351 12.35 -7.99 -6.67
C LEU A 351 13.46 -6.93 -6.56
N MET A 352 13.60 -6.30 -5.40
CA MET A 352 14.66 -5.34 -5.12
C MET A 352 16.05 -6.01 -5.08
N LYS A 353 16.16 -7.19 -4.43
CA LYS A 353 17.40 -8.01 -4.44
C LYS A 353 17.80 -8.48 -5.83
N ASP A 354 16.83 -8.78 -6.67
CA ASP A 354 17.04 -9.25 -8.03
C ASP A 354 17.26 -8.10 -9.03
N GLU A 355 17.35 -6.85 -8.55
CA GLU A 355 17.54 -5.64 -9.35
C GLU A 355 16.46 -5.46 -10.45
N LEU A 356 15.27 -6.03 -10.22
CA LEU A 356 14.14 -5.92 -11.14
C LEU A 356 13.35 -4.61 -10.96
N MET A 357 13.65 -3.88 -9.90
CA MET A 357 13.07 -2.58 -9.57
C MET A 357 14.10 -1.67 -8.94
N SER A 358 13.75 -0.38 -8.84
CA SER A 358 14.50 0.61 -8.07
C SER A 358 13.60 1.35 -7.08
N ALA A 359 14.21 2.04 -6.12
CA ALA A 359 13.51 2.87 -5.16
C ALA A 359 14.12 4.26 -5.07
N VAL A 360 13.28 5.25 -4.76
CA VAL A 360 13.68 6.62 -4.48
C VAL A 360 12.98 7.09 -3.20
N ASP A 361 13.70 7.78 -2.34
CA ASP A 361 13.16 8.42 -1.15
C ASP A 361 12.93 9.92 -1.40
N ILE A 362 11.78 10.43 -0.98
CA ILE A 362 11.33 11.78 -1.31
C ILE A 362 10.98 12.54 -0.02
N LYS A 363 11.45 13.78 0.07
CA LYS A 363 11.20 14.67 1.21
C LYS A 363 9.76 15.20 1.19
N GLN A 364 9.18 15.41 2.37
CA GLN A 364 7.78 15.82 2.50
C GLN A 364 7.47 17.12 1.75
N LEU A 365 8.33 18.14 1.82
CA LEU A 365 8.10 19.41 1.11
C LEU A 365 8.11 19.23 -0.41
N ASP A 366 8.95 18.34 -0.94
CA ASP A 366 9.01 18.08 -2.37
C ASP A 366 7.73 17.34 -2.83
N THR A 367 7.18 16.45 -2.00
CA THR A 367 5.90 15.79 -2.32
C THR A 367 4.74 16.78 -2.34
N PHE A 368 4.66 17.74 -1.42
CA PHE A 368 3.60 18.76 -1.43
C PHE A 368 3.77 19.78 -2.54
N LYS A 369 5.01 20.13 -2.92
CA LYS A 369 5.31 20.93 -4.11
C LYS A 369 4.78 20.24 -5.38
N ALA A 370 5.09 18.96 -5.55
CA ALA A 370 4.62 18.14 -6.66
C ALA A 370 3.08 18.01 -6.66
N ALA A 371 2.48 17.77 -5.49
CA ALA A 371 1.04 17.69 -5.31
C ALA A 371 0.31 18.97 -5.73
N THR A 372 0.83 20.12 -5.32
CA THR A 372 0.26 21.43 -5.65
C THR A 372 0.34 21.72 -7.15
N LEU A 373 1.51 21.43 -7.77
CA LEU A 373 1.67 21.55 -9.21
C LEU A 373 0.70 20.64 -9.96
N PHE A 374 0.58 19.39 -9.55
CA PHE A 374 -0.35 18.43 -10.14
C PHE A 374 -1.80 18.88 -10.00
N ALA A 375 -2.20 19.34 -8.80
CA ALA A 375 -3.55 19.84 -8.57
C ALA A 375 -3.89 21.04 -9.46
N GLN A 376 -2.96 21.98 -9.64
CA GLN A 376 -3.13 23.14 -10.51
C GLN A 376 -3.19 22.75 -11.99
N ALA A 377 -2.44 21.72 -12.40
CA ALA A 377 -2.36 21.28 -13.79
C ALA A 377 -3.51 20.35 -14.21
N GLU A 378 -3.94 19.44 -13.30
CA GLU A 378 -4.89 18.37 -13.63
C GLU A 378 -6.22 18.47 -12.88
N GLY A 379 -6.38 19.39 -11.93
CA GLY A 379 -7.63 19.64 -11.20
C GLY A 379 -7.95 18.57 -10.13
N ILE A 380 -6.98 17.75 -9.73
CA ILE A 380 -7.16 16.72 -8.69
C ILE A 380 -6.17 16.97 -7.56
N ILE A 381 -6.68 17.13 -6.33
CA ILE A 381 -5.84 17.21 -5.13
C ILE A 381 -5.46 15.78 -4.71
N PRO A 382 -4.19 15.37 -4.84
CA PRO A 382 -3.78 14.01 -4.52
C PRO A 382 -3.64 13.78 -3.01
N ALA A 383 -3.77 12.53 -2.57
CA ALA A 383 -3.38 12.17 -1.22
C ALA A 383 -1.87 12.43 -1.01
N PRO A 384 -1.43 12.80 0.22
CA PRO A 384 0.01 12.97 0.51
C PRO A 384 0.86 11.75 0.15
N GLU A 385 0.28 10.55 0.25
CA GLU A 385 0.91 9.31 -0.20
C GLU A 385 1.12 9.29 -1.72
N SER A 386 0.08 9.59 -2.50
CA SER A 386 0.14 9.60 -3.97
C SER A 386 1.14 10.63 -4.50
N SER A 387 1.35 11.70 -3.74
CA SER A 387 2.26 12.80 -4.09
C SER A 387 3.72 12.36 -4.22
N HIS A 388 4.11 11.24 -3.58
CA HIS A 388 5.44 10.64 -3.77
C HIS A 388 5.60 10.09 -5.19
N ALA A 389 4.59 9.38 -5.71
CA ALA A 389 4.62 8.89 -7.08
C ALA A 389 4.59 10.05 -8.11
N ILE A 390 3.84 11.11 -7.82
CA ILE A 390 3.80 12.31 -8.65
C ILE A 390 5.16 13.00 -8.68
N ALA A 391 5.83 13.16 -7.53
CA ALA A 391 7.16 13.76 -7.45
C ALA A 391 8.20 12.96 -8.25
N ALA A 392 8.17 11.63 -8.14
CA ALA A 392 9.02 10.74 -8.94
C ALA A 392 8.71 10.84 -10.44
N ALA A 393 7.44 10.93 -10.84
CA ALA A 393 7.03 11.10 -12.23
C ALA A 393 7.49 12.47 -12.81
N ILE A 394 7.41 13.53 -12.02
CA ILE A 394 7.93 14.86 -12.39
C ILE A 394 9.44 14.78 -12.60
N HIS A 395 10.17 14.14 -11.69
CA HIS A 395 11.63 13.94 -11.83
C HIS A 395 11.97 13.20 -13.14
N GLU A 396 11.27 12.11 -13.47
CA GLU A 396 11.46 11.35 -14.72
C GLU A 396 11.16 12.21 -15.97
N ALA A 397 10.14 13.07 -15.89
CA ALA A 397 9.79 13.99 -16.98
C ALA A 397 10.82 15.10 -17.15
N GLU A 398 11.40 15.61 -16.06
CA GLU A 398 12.50 16.58 -16.10
C GLU A 398 13.78 15.95 -16.66
N GLN A 399 14.08 14.69 -16.33
CA GLN A 399 15.19 13.95 -16.94
C GLN A 399 14.99 13.77 -18.45
N ALA A 400 13.77 13.40 -18.90
CA ALA A 400 13.44 13.31 -20.32
C ALA A 400 13.68 14.64 -21.05
N LYS A 401 13.35 15.78 -20.43
CA LYS A 401 13.61 17.12 -20.95
C LYS A 401 15.10 17.41 -21.06
N ILE A 402 15.89 17.12 -20.03
CA ILE A 402 17.35 17.30 -20.01
C ILE A 402 18.01 16.46 -21.10
N GLU A 403 17.58 15.20 -21.25
CA GLU A 403 18.09 14.28 -22.25
C GLU A 403 17.61 14.62 -23.69
N GLY A 404 16.55 15.42 -23.82
CA GLY A 404 15.92 15.73 -25.10
C GLY A 404 15.26 14.53 -25.77
N LYS A 405 14.83 13.51 -24.96
CA LYS A 405 14.24 12.26 -25.44
C LYS A 405 12.83 12.09 -24.89
N PRO A 406 11.86 11.69 -25.75
CA PRO A 406 10.53 11.35 -25.24
C PRO A 406 10.61 10.13 -24.30
N ARG A 407 9.71 10.09 -23.30
CA ARG A 407 9.59 9.02 -22.35
C ARG A 407 8.13 8.87 -21.94
N THR A 408 7.60 7.65 -21.99
CA THR A 408 6.24 7.37 -21.53
C THR A 408 6.30 6.95 -20.06
N ILE A 409 5.67 7.75 -19.20
CA ILE A 409 5.67 7.61 -17.74
C ILE A 409 4.26 7.24 -17.31
N LEU A 410 4.12 6.13 -16.59
CA LEU A 410 2.86 5.72 -15.96
C LEU A 410 3.02 5.73 -14.44
N PHE A 411 2.12 6.41 -13.72
CA PHE A 411 2.07 6.29 -12.26
C PHE A 411 0.68 5.98 -11.74
N ASN A 412 0.59 5.44 -10.52
CA ASN A 412 -0.69 5.23 -9.86
C ASN A 412 -1.05 6.42 -8.96
N LEU A 413 -2.17 7.09 -9.27
CA LEU A 413 -2.81 8.05 -8.36
C LEU A 413 -3.63 7.26 -7.34
N SER A 414 -2.97 6.85 -6.27
CA SER A 414 -3.47 5.87 -5.30
C SER A 414 -4.64 6.34 -4.45
N GLY A 415 -4.86 7.66 -4.37
CA GLY A 415 -5.98 8.25 -3.64
C GLY A 415 -6.03 9.77 -3.74
N HIS A 416 -7.18 10.38 -3.40
CA HIS A 416 -7.35 11.83 -3.32
C HIS A 416 -7.03 12.38 -1.94
N GLY A 417 -6.72 13.69 -1.87
CA GLY A 417 -6.33 14.42 -0.66
C GLY A 417 -7.45 15.25 -0.01
N LEU A 418 -8.70 15.16 -0.47
CA LEU A 418 -9.79 16.01 0.02
C LEU A 418 -10.08 15.84 1.53
N ILE A 419 -9.71 14.72 2.12
CA ILE A 419 -9.83 14.45 3.56
C ILE A 419 -8.53 14.83 4.32
N ASP A 420 -7.47 15.17 3.58
CA ASP A 420 -6.15 15.52 4.13
C ASP A 420 -5.82 17.01 3.98
N MET A 421 -6.84 17.88 3.80
CA MET A 421 -6.65 19.31 3.56
C MET A 421 -5.90 20.03 4.67
N ALA A 422 -5.99 19.57 5.92
CA ALA A 422 -5.20 20.12 7.02
C ALA A 422 -3.67 20.01 6.78
N ALA A 423 -3.22 19.00 6.01
CA ALA A 423 -1.82 18.88 5.63
C ALA A 423 -1.44 19.92 4.56
N TYR A 424 -2.35 20.17 3.62
CA TYR A 424 -2.18 21.24 2.62
C TYR A 424 -2.18 22.62 3.26
N ASP A 425 -3.04 22.87 4.26
CA ASP A 425 -3.04 24.14 5.01
C ASP A 425 -1.67 24.40 5.67
N GLN A 426 -1.07 23.38 6.31
CA GLN A 426 0.27 23.51 6.90
C GLN A 426 1.35 23.75 5.84
N TYR A 427 1.25 23.13 4.67
CA TYR A 427 2.18 23.37 3.57
C TYR A 427 2.05 24.81 3.03
N LEU A 428 0.82 25.27 2.80
CA LEU A 428 0.55 26.59 2.22
C LEU A 428 0.88 27.73 3.20
N SER A 429 0.76 27.52 4.52
CA SER A 429 1.17 28.46 5.55
C SER A 429 2.68 28.47 5.81
N GLY A 430 3.43 27.51 5.29
CA GLY A 430 4.87 27.37 5.50
C GLY A 430 5.24 26.71 6.84
N ASP A 431 4.27 26.10 7.52
CA ASP A 431 4.48 25.42 8.82
C ASP A 431 4.96 23.97 8.67
N LEU A 432 4.88 23.42 7.44
CA LEU A 432 5.31 22.05 7.16
C LEU A 432 6.83 21.98 7.05
N THR A 433 7.44 20.97 7.65
CA THR A 433 8.89 20.75 7.65
C THR A 433 9.27 19.40 7.09
N ASN A 434 10.49 19.27 6.59
CA ASN A 434 11.08 17.98 6.26
C ASN A 434 11.52 17.24 7.51
N TYR A 435 11.44 15.92 7.45
CA TYR A 435 12.14 15.03 8.36
C TYR A 435 12.83 13.95 7.53
N GLU A 436 14.10 13.73 7.80
CA GLU A 436 14.91 12.67 7.22
C GLU A 436 15.49 11.83 8.36
N VAL A 437 15.34 10.52 8.24
CA VAL A 437 15.92 9.60 9.23
C VAL A 437 17.46 9.67 9.14
N THR A 438 18.16 9.70 10.25
CA THR A 438 19.63 9.69 10.28
C THR A 438 20.18 8.28 10.16
N ASP A 439 21.46 8.13 9.72
CA ASP A 439 22.13 6.83 9.66
C ASP A 439 22.26 6.20 11.04
N GLU A 440 22.41 7.02 12.08
CA GLU A 440 22.47 6.56 13.47
C GLU A 440 21.13 5.98 13.93
N GLU A 441 20.00 6.64 13.60
CA GLU A 441 18.65 6.12 13.90
C GLU A 441 18.41 4.79 13.20
N VAL A 442 18.75 4.67 11.92
CA VAL A 442 18.64 3.41 11.16
C VAL A 442 19.50 2.32 11.82
N ALA A 443 20.77 2.61 12.07
CA ALA A 443 21.70 1.64 12.67
C ALA A 443 21.25 1.19 14.07
N ASN A 444 20.72 2.10 14.89
CA ASN A 444 20.24 1.78 16.23
C ASN A 444 19.02 0.86 16.20
N ASN A 445 18.05 1.09 15.31
CA ASN A 445 16.86 0.23 15.18
C ASN A 445 17.17 -1.16 14.60
N LEU A 446 18.24 -1.29 13.80
CA LEU A 446 18.65 -2.55 13.21
C LEU A 446 19.52 -3.43 14.14
N LYS A 447 20.05 -2.87 15.25
CA LYS A 447 20.93 -3.62 16.17
C LYS A 447 20.24 -4.81 16.84
N ASP A 448 18.94 -4.67 17.12
CA ASP A 448 18.17 -5.65 17.86
C ASP A 448 17.54 -6.73 16.95
N LEU A 449 17.76 -6.62 15.63
CA LEU A 449 17.28 -7.63 14.70
C LEU A 449 18.08 -8.93 14.82
N GLU A 450 17.35 -10.01 14.95
CA GLU A 450 17.95 -11.34 14.95
C GLU A 450 18.50 -11.68 13.54
N LYS A 451 19.81 -11.92 13.45
CA LYS A 451 20.45 -12.29 12.18
C LYS A 451 20.11 -13.73 11.83
N ILE A 452 19.09 -13.92 11.01
CA ILE A 452 18.66 -15.24 10.52
C ILE A 452 19.22 -15.51 9.11
N ILE A 453 19.50 -14.46 8.34
CA ILE A 453 20.12 -14.49 6.98
C ILE A 453 21.27 -13.51 6.89
#